data_4bdfdeef0a6a1b97eec644301082c13d
#
_entry.id   4bdfdeef0a6a1b97eec644301082c13d
#
_cell.length_a   1.000
_cell.length_b   1.000
_cell.length_c   1.000
_cell.angle_alpha   90.00
_cell.angle_beta   90.00
_cell.angle_gamma   90.00
#
_symmetry.space_group_name_H-M   'P 1'
#
loop_
_entity.id
_entity.type
_entity.pdbx_description
1 polymer ?
#
loop_
_entity_poly.entity_id
_entity_poly.type
_entity_poly.pdbx_seq_one_letter_code
_entity_poly.pdbx_strand_id
1 'polypeptide(L)'
;IYSHDSYNAPDYTNSIKWNRKLEYKEVFEYYKALIRLRKGSPLFRMNTKEDVNAHLHFMHNDDWNCVSWKLEKDGECYVIALNPYYENRGFGLPEGSFYLRLDESGKMNKQPVSGSFVCPPLSAVVYKRIKNI
;
A
#
# COMPACT_ATOMS: atom_id res chain seq x y z
N ILE A 1 0.48 4.09 -26.64
CA ILE A 1 0.08 3.16 -27.70
C ILE A 1 0.42 1.76 -27.22
N TYR A 2 -0.60 0.92 -27.11
CA TYR A 2 -0.39 -0.50 -26.82
C TYR A 2 -0.24 -1.24 -28.14
N SER A 3 0.84 -2.00 -28.26
CA SER A 3 1.06 -2.87 -29.40
C SER A 3 0.91 -4.31 -28.95
N HIS A 4 0.12 -5.09 -29.66
CA HIS A 4 0.03 -6.53 -29.43
C HIS A 4 1.39 -7.15 -29.76
N ASP A 5 1.87 -8.05 -28.90
CA ASP A 5 3.18 -8.71 -29.07
C ASP A 5 4.37 -7.73 -29.23
N SER A 6 4.41 -6.70 -28.36
CA SER A 6 5.41 -5.63 -28.47
C SER A 6 6.87 -6.10 -28.23
N TYR A 7 7.09 -7.32 -27.74
CA TYR A 7 8.42 -7.83 -27.46
C TYR A 7 9.37 -7.80 -28.67
N ASN A 8 8.84 -7.85 -29.89
CA ASN A 8 9.60 -7.78 -31.15
C ASN A 8 9.33 -6.47 -31.93
N ALA A 9 8.84 -5.45 -31.26
CA ALA A 9 8.58 -4.16 -31.87
C ALA A 9 9.83 -3.27 -31.89
N PRO A 10 9.88 -2.25 -32.78
CA PRO A 10 11.01 -1.32 -32.84
C PRO A 10 11.25 -0.54 -31.54
N ASP A 11 12.44 -0.01 -31.38
CA ASP A 11 12.85 0.75 -30.18
C ASP A 11 11.92 1.91 -29.86
N TYR A 12 11.38 2.58 -30.85
CA TYR A 12 10.44 3.68 -30.59
C TYR A 12 9.17 3.24 -29.83
N THR A 13 8.75 1.97 -29.98
CA THR A 13 7.64 1.37 -29.22
C THR A 13 8.08 0.96 -27.81
N ASN A 14 9.25 0.32 -27.69
CA ASN A 14 9.74 -0.32 -26.48
C ASN A 14 10.64 0.58 -25.62
N SER A 15 11.16 1.67 -26.19
CA SER A 15 12.01 2.57 -25.41
C SER A 15 11.25 3.27 -24.29
N ILE A 16 11.94 3.48 -23.17
CA ILE A 16 11.40 4.25 -22.04
C ILE A 16 11.25 5.71 -22.46
N LYS A 17 10.05 6.23 -22.40
CA LYS A 17 9.76 7.65 -22.69
C LYS A 17 9.97 8.47 -21.42
N TRP A 18 11.20 8.89 -21.15
CA TRP A 18 11.59 9.59 -19.92
C TRP A 18 10.83 10.90 -19.67
N ASN A 19 10.35 11.57 -20.70
CA ASN A 19 9.51 12.77 -20.57
C ASN A 19 8.20 12.49 -19.84
N ARG A 20 7.67 11.26 -19.88
CA ARG A 20 6.46 10.87 -19.16
C ARG A 20 6.60 10.97 -17.65
N LYS A 21 7.82 10.92 -17.12
CA LYS A 21 8.09 11.19 -15.70
C LYS A 21 7.64 12.58 -15.27
N LEU A 22 7.72 13.56 -16.16
CA LEU A 22 7.27 14.93 -15.90
C LEU A 22 5.77 15.09 -16.20
N GLU A 23 5.31 14.47 -17.27
CA GLU A 23 3.91 14.50 -17.71
C GLU A 23 2.98 13.84 -16.69
N TYR A 24 3.41 12.71 -16.11
CA TYR A 24 2.67 11.93 -15.10
C TYR A 24 3.43 11.92 -13.77
N LYS A 25 3.76 13.10 -13.29
CA LYS A 25 4.58 13.28 -12.08
C LYS A 25 3.97 12.62 -10.84
N GLU A 26 2.66 12.66 -10.70
CA GLU A 26 1.93 12.05 -9.58
C GLU A 26 2.13 10.53 -9.53
N VAL A 27 2.12 9.86 -10.66
CA VAL A 27 2.38 8.40 -10.75
C VAL A 27 3.81 8.10 -10.34
N PHE A 28 4.77 8.88 -10.83
CA PHE A 28 6.17 8.73 -10.47
C PHE A 28 6.40 8.92 -8.96
N GLU A 29 5.82 9.94 -8.36
CA GLU A 29 5.95 10.20 -6.92
C GLU A 29 5.25 9.13 -6.07
N TYR A 30 4.12 8.59 -6.54
CA TYR A 30 3.45 7.48 -5.88
C TYR A 30 4.32 6.22 -5.84
N TYR A 31 4.89 5.80 -6.97
CA TYR A 31 5.82 4.67 -7.01
C TYR A 31 7.05 4.89 -6.11
N LYS A 32 7.57 6.10 -6.09
CA LYS A 32 8.68 6.48 -5.21
C LYS A 32 8.31 6.33 -3.73
N ALA A 33 7.08 6.72 -3.37
CA ALA A 33 6.56 6.57 -2.00
C ALA A 33 6.42 5.08 -1.62
N LEU A 34 5.90 4.23 -2.53
CA LEU A 34 5.81 2.79 -2.33
C LEU A 34 7.20 2.14 -2.12
N ILE A 35 8.18 2.54 -2.92
CA ILE A 35 9.56 2.04 -2.78
C ILE A 35 10.14 2.46 -1.43
N ARG A 36 9.93 3.70 -1.00
CA ARG A 36 10.36 4.18 0.33
C ARG A 36 9.70 3.39 1.46
N LEU A 37 8.40 3.13 1.36
CA LEU A 37 7.68 2.29 2.32
C LEU A 37 8.30 0.90 2.41
N ARG A 38 8.51 0.25 1.27
CA ARG A 38 9.10 -1.09 1.19
C ARG A 38 10.52 -1.14 1.76
N LYS A 39 11.32 -0.12 1.52
CA LYS A 39 12.69 -0.02 2.06
C LYS A 39 12.72 0.33 3.53
N GLY A 40 11.69 1.00 4.03
CA GLY A 40 11.61 1.52 5.39
C GLY A 40 11.40 0.47 6.47
N SER A 41 10.90 -0.73 6.13
CA SER A 41 10.73 -1.81 7.08
C SER A 41 11.00 -3.17 6.44
N PRO A 42 11.70 -4.08 7.16
CA PRO A 42 11.91 -5.45 6.70
C PRO A 42 10.59 -6.25 6.61
N LEU A 43 9.54 -5.83 7.29
CA LEU A 43 8.22 -6.48 7.22
C LEU A 43 7.64 -6.50 5.81
N PHE A 44 8.00 -5.55 4.95
CA PHE A 44 7.60 -5.54 3.53
C PHE A 44 8.52 -6.38 2.63
N ARG A 45 9.54 -7.03 3.20
CA ARG A 45 10.58 -7.76 2.46
C ARG A 45 10.89 -9.12 3.07
N MET A 46 9.91 -9.73 3.73
CA MET A 46 10.05 -11.07 4.30
C MET A 46 10.32 -12.07 3.17
N ASN A 47 11.34 -12.90 3.33
CA ASN A 47 11.84 -13.79 2.28
C ASN A 47 11.75 -15.28 2.64
N THR A 48 11.20 -15.60 3.79
CA THR A 48 10.97 -16.99 4.21
C THR A 48 9.48 -17.24 4.47
N LYS A 49 9.04 -18.45 4.23
CA LYS A 49 7.67 -18.88 4.52
C LYS A 49 7.36 -18.74 6.02
N GLU A 50 8.34 -19.08 6.85
CA GLU A 50 8.24 -19.00 8.31
C GLU A 50 7.98 -17.57 8.77
N ASP A 51 8.73 -16.59 8.27
CA ASP A 51 8.54 -15.17 8.59
C ASP A 51 7.16 -14.67 8.13
N VAL A 52 6.75 -15.01 6.92
CA VAL A 52 5.44 -14.61 6.39
C VAL A 52 4.33 -15.20 7.26
N ASN A 53 4.39 -16.48 7.57
CA ASN A 53 3.37 -17.14 8.41
C ASN A 53 3.31 -16.57 9.83
N ALA A 54 4.44 -16.15 10.38
CA ALA A 54 4.51 -15.59 11.73
C ALA A 54 4.02 -14.13 11.81
N HIS A 55 4.19 -13.34 10.75
CA HIS A 55 4.06 -11.88 10.83
C HIS A 55 3.04 -11.27 9.87
N LEU A 56 2.51 -12.00 8.89
CA LEU A 56 1.46 -11.55 8.00
C LEU A 56 0.14 -12.25 8.34
N HIS A 57 -0.88 -11.48 8.70
CA HIS A 57 -2.19 -12.03 9.03
C HIS A 57 -3.29 -11.25 8.33
N PHE A 58 -4.09 -11.95 7.53
CA PHE A 58 -5.29 -11.37 6.93
C PHE A 58 -6.30 -11.02 8.02
N MET A 59 -6.95 -9.88 7.86
CA MET A 59 -7.97 -9.40 8.77
C MET A 59 -9.34 -9.70 8.20
N HIS A 60 -10.30 -9.98 9.10
CA HIS A 60 -11.67 -10.21 8.70
C HIS A 60 -12.30 -8.89 8.18
N ASN A 61 -13.03 -8.99 7.07
CA ASN A 61 -13.88 -7.93 6.55
C ASN A 61 -15.28 -8.51 6.30
N ASP A 62 -16.31 -7.75 6.63
CA ASP A 62 -17.70 -8.15 6.39
C ASP A 62 -17.97 -8.27 4.88
N ASP A 63 -17.32 -7.44 4.09
CA ASP A 63 -17.33 -7.53 2.63
C ASP A 63 -16.11 -8.31 2.15
N TRP A 64 -16.35 -9.50 1.63
CA TRP A 64 -15.30 -10.43 1.16
C TRP A 64 -14.55 -9.95 -0.08
N ASN A 65 -15.02 -8.91 -0.79
CA ASN A 65 -14.29 -8.27 -1.88
C ASN A 65 -13.26 -7.25 -1.36
N CYS A 66 -13.41 -6.77 -0.13
CA CYS A 66 -12.44 -5.93 0.54
C CYS A 66 -11.36 -6.80 1.17
N VAL A 67 -10.12 -6.39 1.01
CA VAL A 67 -8.97 -7.13 1.56
C VAL A 67 -8.18 -6.23 2.49
N SER A 68 -7.88 -6.72 3.68
CA SER A 68 -6.92 -6.09 4.56
C SER A 68 -6.07 -7.12 5.28
N TRP A 69 -4.84 -6.74 5.59
CA TRP A 69 -3.93 -7.58 6.36
C TRP A 69 -3.04 -6.71 7.23
N LYS A 70 -2.51 -7.33 8.28
CA LYS A 70 -1.50 -6.71 9.12
C LYS A 70 -0.15 -7.39 8.95
N LEU A 71 0.89 -6.60 9.05
CA LEU A 71 2.27 -7.03 9.20
C LEU A 71 2.71 -6.60 10.59
N GLU A 72 3.06 -7.55 11.47
CA GLU A 72 3.37 -7.23 12.86
C GLU A 72 4.56 -8.03 13.36
N LYS A 73 5.56 -7.32 13.91
CA LYS A 73 6.72 -7.92 14.55
C LYS A 73 7.32 -6.93 15.55
N ASP A 74 7.61 -7.41 16.78
CA ASP A 74 8.31 -6.64 17.82
C ASP A 74 7.67 -5.26 18.11
N GLY A 75 6.34 -5.20 18.11
CA GLY A 75 5.57 -3.98 18.36
C GLY A 75 5.40 -3.07 17.13
N GLU A 76 6.15 -3.27 16.07
CA GLU A 76 5.91 -2.61 14.79
C GLU A 76 4.74 -3.27 14.07
N CYS A 77 3.76 -2.47 13.67
CA CYS A 77 2.58 -2.97 12.97
C CYS A 77 2.17 -2.05 11.84
N TYR A 78 1.96 -2.64 10.67
CA TYR A 78 1.34 -2.01 9.52
C TYR A 78 0.02 -2.69 9.20
N VAL A 79 -0.98 -1.91 8.82
CA VAL A 79 -2.24 -2.41 8.29
C VAL A 79 -2.39 -1.89 6.88
N ILE A 80 -2.60 -2.80 5.95
CA ILE A 80 -2.80 -2.50 4.54
C ILE A 80 -4.24 -2.84 4.19
N ALA A 81 -4.95 -1.96 3.50
CA ALA A 81 -6.31 -2.18 3.04
C ALA A 81 -6.46 -1.84 1.56
N LEU A 82 -7.24 -2.65 0.87
CA LEU A 82 -7.59 -2.50 -0.53
C LEU A 82 -9.10 -2.37 -0.66
N ASN A 83 -9.54 -1.26 -1.25
CA ASN A 83 -10.95 -1.01 -1.55
C ASN A 83 -11.17 -1.06 -3.07
N PRO A 84 -11.84 -2.09 -3.60
CA PRO A 84 -12.12 -2.22 -5.03
C PRO A 84 -13.38 -1.49 -5.50
N TYR A 85 -14.11 -0.84 -4.60
CA TYR A 85 -15.39 -0.19 -4.91
C TYR A 85 -15.23 1.27 -5.32
N TYR A 86 -16.25 1.80 -5.97
CA TYR A 86 -16.36 3.23 -6.34
C TYR A 86 -16.89 4.10 -5.19
N GLU A 87 -17.00 3.56 -3.99
CA GLU A 87 -17.46 4.26 -2.79
C GLU A 87 -16.52 3.98 -1.61
N ASN A 88 -16.58 4.80 -0.59
CA ASN A 88 -15.81 4.61 0.64
C ASN A 88 -16.17 3.29 1.32
N ARG A 89 -15.16 2.62 1.89
CA ARG A 89 -15.35 1.41 2.71
C ARG A 89 -14.62 1.55 4.04
N GLY A 90 -15.29 1.11 5.12
CA GLY A 90 -14.71 1.04 6.45
C GLY A 90 -13.89 -0.22 6.66
N PHE A 91 -12.79 -0.07 7.40
CA PHE A 91 -11.92 -1.18 7.81
C PHE A 91 -11.60 -1.07 9.29
N GLY A 92 -11.49 -2.21 9.98
CA GLY A 92 -11.05 -2.26 11.36
C GLY A 92 -9.54 -2.09 11.51
N LEU A 93 -9.12 -1.58 12.68
CA LEU A 93 -7.72 -1.54 13.11
C LEU A 93 -7.54 -2.47 14.32
N PRO A 94 -6.36 -3.09 14.47
CA PRO A 94 -5.98 -3.77 15.71
C PRO A 94 -5.91 -2.77 16.87
N GLU A 95 -5.73 -3.31 18.09
CA GLU A 95 -5.53 -2.49 19.29
C GLU A 95 -4.36 -1.52 19.12
N GLY A 96 -4.56 -0.28 19.58
CA GLY A 96 -3.58 0.79 19.56
C GLY A 96 -3.97 1.97 18.68
N SER A 97 -3.09 2.95 18.65
CA SER A 97 -3.23 4.12 17.79
C SER A 97 -2.37 3.98 16.54
N PHE A 98 -2.92 4.41 15.41
CA PHE A 98 -2.28 4.33 14.10
C PHE A 98 -2.28 5.70 13.44
N TYR A 99 -1.44 5.87 12.43
CA TYR A 99 -1.49 7.03 11.54
C TYR A 99 -1.43 6.57 10.08
N LEU A 100 -1.96 7.38 9.19
CA LEU A 100 -1.93 7.10 7.75
C LEU A 100 -0.50 7.25 7.23
N ARG A 101 0.17 6.13 6.97
CA ARG A 101 1.55 6.09 6.49
C ARG A 101 1.65 6.37 4.99
N LEU A 102 0.64 5.93 4.23
CA LEU A 102 0.57 6.12 2.79
C LEU A 102 -0.89 6.11 2.35
N ASP A 103 -1.33 7.21 1.76
CA ASP A 103 -2.66 7.33 1.16
C ASP A 103 -2.66 6.93 -0.33
N GLU A 104 -3.80 7.07 -0.98
CA GLU A 104 -3.99 6.76 -2.41
C GLU A 104 -3.14 7.62 -3.36
N SER A 105 -2.59 8.71 -2.87
CA SER A 105 -1.69 9.60 -3.63
C SER A 105 -0.21 9.46 -3.23
N GLY A 106 0.09 8.56 -2.28
CA GLY A 106 1.44 8.35 -1.78
C GLY A 106 1.85 9.32 -0.66
N LYS A 107 0.91 10.05 -0.06
CA LYS A 107 1.15 11.00 1.02
C LYS A 107 0.92 10.38 2.40
N MET A 108 1.45 11.03 3.42
CA MET A 108 1.33 10.65 4.82
C MET A 108 0.50 11.68 5.59
N ASN A 109 -0.30 11.20 6.54
CA ASN A 109 -1.00 12.04 7.52
C ASN A 109 -0.77 11.46 8.91
N LYS A 110 -0.11 12.21 9.77
CA LYS A 110 0.26 11.76 11.12
C LYS A 110 -0.83 11.90 12.17
N GLN A 111 -2.03 12.34 11.80
CA GLN A 111 -3.15 12.41 12.75
C GLN A 111 -3.50 11.02 13.28
N PRO A 112 -3.51 10.82 14.61
CA PRO A 112 -3.81 9.51 15.19
C PRO A 112 -5.25 9.07 14.93
N VAL A 113 -5.42 7.79 14.64
CA VAL A 113 -6.72 7.12 14.54
C VAL A 113 -6.67 5.79 15.31
N SER A 114 -7.82 5.36 15.82
CA SER A 114 -7.96 4.10 16.57
C SER A 114 -9.28 3.43 16.21
N GLY A 115 -9.32 2.12 16.32
CA GLY A 115 -10.52 1.30 16.10
C GLY A 115 -10.84 1.02 14.64
N SER A 116 -10.97 2.05 13.81
CA SER A 116 -11.32 1.89 12.40
C SER A 116 -10.88 3.08 11.56
N PHE A 117 -10.91 2.91 10.26
CA PHE A 117 -10.65 3.98 9.28
C PHE A 117 -11.48 3.77 8.01
N VAL A 118 -11.55 4.79 7.19
CA VAL A 118 -12.22 4.76 5.89
C VAL A 118 -11.19 4.73 4.78
N CYS A 119 -11.32 3.75 3.87
CA CYS A 119 -10.51 3.67 2.66
C CYS A 119 -11.28 4.30 1.49
N PRO A 120 -10.68 5.27 0.78
CA PRO A 120 -11.32 5.90 -0.38
C PRO A 120 -11.62 4.91 -1.51
N PRO A 121 -12.47 5.31 -2.47
CA PRO A 121 -12.79 4.47 -3.63
C PRO A 121 -11.56 4.06 -4.44
N LEU A 122 -11.54 2.84 -4.95
CA LEU A 122 -10.51 2.29 -5.85
C LEU A 122 -9.08 2.55 -5.35
N SER A 123 -8.86 2.35 -4.05
CA SER A 123 -7.64 2.78 -3.38
C SER A 123 -7.00 1.69 -2.53
N ALA A 124 -5.70 1.83 -2.33
CA ALA A 124 -4.94 1.12 -1.33
C ALA A 124 -4.38 2.13 -0.33
N VAL A 125 -4.47 1.82 0.96
CA VAL A 125 -3.94 2.65 2.03
C VAL A 125 -3.11 1.81 3.00
N VAL A 126 -2.13 2.45 3.63
CA VAL A 126 -1.26 1.83 4.64
C VAL A 126 -1.29 2.65 5.91
N TYR A 127 -1.68 2.02 7.01
CA TYR A 127 -1.61 2.59 8.36
C TYR A 127 -0.44 1.99 9.14
N LYS A 128 0.20 2.78 9.96
CA LYS A 128 1.29 2.35 10.83
C LYS A 128 0.95 2.64 12.28
N ARG A 129 1.21 1.66 13.17
CA ARG A 129 1.02 1.83 14.62
C ARG A 129 1.97 2.89 15.15
N ILE A 130 1.45 3.79 15.97
CA ILE A 130 2.25 4.75 16.73
C ILE A 130 2.92 4.00 17.89
N LYS A 131 4.25 4.10 17.97
CA LYS A 131 4.98 3.54 19.11
C LYS A 131 4.72 4.42 20.34
N ASN A 132 4.23 3.82 21.41
CA ASN A 132 4.21 4.46 22.71
C ASN A 132 5.66 4.57 23.20
N ILE A 133 6.07 5.77 23.50
CA ILE A 133 7.38 6.04 24.12
C ILE A 133 7.28 5.71 25.60
#